data_2b9a7d6d786f991fb713c67ce8475859
#
_entry.id   2b9a7d6d786f991fb713c67ce8475859
#
_cell.length_a   1.000
_cell.length_b   1.000
_cell.length_c   1.000
_cell.angle_alpha   90.00
_cell.angle_beta   90.00
_cell.angle_gamma   90.00
#
_symmetry.space_group_name_H-M   'P 1'
#
loop_
_entity.id
_entity.type
_entity.pdbx_description
1 polymer ?
#
loop_
_entity_poly.entity_id
_entity_poly.type
_entity_poly.pdbx_seq_one_letter_code
_entity_poly.pdbx_strand_id
1 'polypeptide(L)'
;MIEKIDSASKLANWEKRDIFSVRILALIRSYGYAYPFASFYEQIVDDKITALISKLDNDITISVDNGFDEEELIHFLCIIGYSSVLCDDKLIIPAKYDEGIIMKSSKKLEFSLDESVIDEFPKLMDLYNFVDYDAQDFKAWYVDISHRIRHGSAKAYTLKEADIIISSGILSSIIDDYSILSAVRTADEYRKQGYASKLVSYICNDVKGTVYLMRDEGMNEEFYNKLGFEDCGKWRMYR
;
A
#
# COMPACT_ATOMS: atom_id res chain seq x y z
N MET A 1 20.14 -14.05 9.90
CA MET A 1 19.44 -14.14 11.21
C MET A 1 18.29 -13.14 11.24
N ILE A 2 17.09 -13.60 11.64
CA ILE A 2 15.91 -12.73 11.72
C ILE A 2 15.68 -12.28 13.16
N GLU A 3 15.58 -10.97 13.36
CA GLU A 3 15.37 -10.34 14.66
C GLU A 3 14.10 -9.51 14.68
N LYS A 4 13.51 -9.38 15.87
CA LYS A 4 12.35 -8.48 16.05
C LYS A 4 12.82 -7.02 16.12
N ILE A 5 12.12 -6.16 15.37
CA ILE A 5 12.31 -4.71 15.44
C ILE A 5 11.48 -4.19 16.63
N ASP A 6 12.15 -3.58 17.61
CA ASP A 6 11.56 -3.03 18.83
C ASP A 6 11.85 -1.54 19.03
N SER A 7 12.62 -0.95 18.13
CA SER A 7 13.00 0.46 18.16
C SER A 7 13.30 1.02 16.77
N ALA A 8 13.18 2.33 16.61
CA ALA A 8 13.49 3.01 15.35
C ALA A 8 14.98 2.93 14.97
N SER A 9 15.89 2.76 15.95
CA SER A 9 17.32 2.67 15.69
C SER A 9 17.70 1.45 14.84
N LYS A 10 16.93 0.36 14.91
CA LYS A 10 17.13 -0.82 14.08
C LYS A 10 16.87 -0.57 12.59
N LEU A 11 16.08 0.43 12.26
CA LEU A 11 15.75 0.81 10.87
C LEU A 11 16.72 1.83 10.26
N ALA A 12 17.69 2.34 11.02
CA ALA A 12 18.53 3.46 10.57
C ALA A 12 19.33 3.16 9.29
N ASN A 13 19.64 1.89 9.04
CA ASN A 13 20.42 1.45 7.88
C ASN A 13 19.55 0.88 6.76
N TRP A 14 18.22 0.96 6.86
CA TRP A 14 17.34 0.54 5.78
C TRP A 14 16.98 1.72 4.87
N GLU A 15 17.59 1.76 3.71
CA GLU A 15 17.42 2.87 2.75
C GLU A 15 16.40 2.57 1.64
N LYS A 16 16.10 1.28 1.40
CA LYS A 16 15.20 0.86 0.33
C LYS A 16 13.79 1.41 0.54
N ARG A 17 13.21 1.93 -0.54
CA ARG A 17 11.85 2.54 -0.57
C ARG A 17 11.02 1.96 -1.71
N ASP A 18 10.99 0.62 -1.82
CA ASP A 18 10.01 -0.05 -2.67
C ASP A 18 8.61 -0.02 -2.03
N ILE A 19 7.60 -0.46 -2.77
CA ILE A 19 6.20 -0.45 -2.30
C ILE A 19 6.01 -1.25 -1.01
N PHE A 20 6.75 -2.35 -0.82
CA PHE A 20 6.63 -3.22 0.36
C PHE A 20 7.24 -2.54 1.59
N SER A 21 8.44 -1.97 1.45
CA SER A 21 9.06 -1.22 2.55
C SER A 21 8.27 0.04 2.91
N VAL A 22 7.69 0.75 1.94
CA VAL A 22 6.79 1.88 2.19
C VAL A 22 5.59 1.44 3.04
N ARG A 23 4.97 0.30 2.71
CA ARG A 23 3.88 -0.28 3.50
C ARG A 23 4.33 -0.64 4.91
N ILE A 24 5.45 -1.34 5.07
CA ILE A 24 5.99 -1.77 6.38
C ILE A 24 6.29 -0.56 7.25
N LEU A 25 7.01 0.43 6.72
CA LEU A 25 7.41 1.64 7.47
C LEU A 25 6.19 2.50 7.87
N ALA A 26 5.17 2.59 7.00
CA ALA A 26 3.92 3.27 7.33
C ALA A 26 3.14 2.55 8.45
N LEU A 27 3.16 1.21 8.49
CA LEU A 27 2.59 0.42 9.58
C LEU A 27 3.36 0.63 10.89
N ILE A 28 4.70 0.65 10.85
CA ILE A 28 5.52 0.96 12.02
C ILE A 28 5.22 2.37 12.56
N ARG A 29 5.09 3.38 11.68
CA ARG A 29 4.70 4.75 12.07
C ARG A 29 3.35 4.77 12.77
N SER A 30 2.38 3.98 12.29
CA SER A 30 1.03 3.95 12.82
C SER A 30 0.91 3.22 14.14
N TYR A 31 1.50 2.03 14.22
CA TYR A 31 1.30 1.11 15.33
C TYR A 31 2.45 1.08 16.33
N GLY A 32 3.64 1.55 15.95
CA GLY A 32 4.82 1.38 16.79
C GLY A 32 5.15 -0.10 17.00
N TYR A 33 5.72 -0.42 18.17
CA TYR A 33 6.25 -1.75 18.44
C TYR A 33 5.53 -2.51 19.57
N ALA A 34 4.50 -1.92 20.15
CA ALA A 34 3.89 -2.41 21.40
C ALA A 34 2.61 -3.24 21.20
N TYR A 35 1.98 -3.17 20.03
CA TYR A 35 0.72 -3.89 19.79
C TYR A 35 0.96 -5.37 19.49
N PRO A 36 0.25 -6.30 20.15
CA PRO A 36 0.45 -7.74 19.95
C PRO A 36 0.06 -8.24 18.56
N PHE A 37 -0.87 -7.54 17.88
CA PHE A 37 -1.32 -7.88 16.53
C PHE A 37 -0.41 -7.31 15.42
N ALA A 38 0.52 -6.39 15.76
CA ALA A 38 1.46 -5.80 14.82
C ALA A 38 2.89 -6.12 15.27
N SER A 39 3.59 -6.89 14.48
CA SER A 39 4.99 -7.26 14.73
C SER A 39 5.85 -7.00 13.51
N PHE A 40 7.09 -6.55 13.75
CA PHE A 40 8.01 -6.19 12.71
C PHE A 40 9.35 -6.88 12.94
N TYR A 41 9.97 -7.33 11.85
CA TYR A 41 11.24 -8.06 11.91
C TYR A 41 12.17 -7.58 10.80
N GLU A 42 13.46 -7.76 11.02
CA GLU A 42 14.53 -7.54 10.05
C GLU A 42 15.34 -8.82 9.89
N GLN A 43 15.74 -9.11 8.65
CA GLN A 43 16.75 -10.14 8.39
C GLN A 43 18.10 -9.46 8.25
N ILE A 44 19.11 -10.00 8.93
CA ILE A 44 20.51 -9.54 8.90
C ILE A 44 21.38 -10.65 8.31
N VAL A 45 22.07 -10.34 7.21
CA VAL A 45 23.07 -11.20 6.55
C VAL A 45 24.35 -10.36 6.40
N ASP A 46 25.48 -10.88 6.86
CA ASP A 46 26.79 -10.20 6.80
C ASP A 46 26.73 -8.75 7.34
N ASP A 47 26.13 -8.58 8.51
CA ASP A 47 25.93 -7.30 9.21
C ASP A 47 25.11 -6.26 8.44
N LYS A 48 24.35 -6.67 7.41
CA LYS A 48 23.46 -5.81 6.64
C LYS A 48 22.01 -6.27 6.77
N ILE A 49 21.10 -5.31 6.84
CA ILE A 49 19.69 -5.62 6.77
C ILE A 49 19.35 -5.98 5.31
N THR A 50 18.87 -7.20 5.08
CA THR A 50 18.55 -7.73 3.75
C THR A 50 17.06 -7.95 3.53
N ALA A 51 16.25 -7.93 4.60
CA ALA A 51 14.80 -7.90 4.48
C ALA A 51 14.14 -7.17 5.64
N LEU A 52 12.98 -6.55 5.37
CA LEU A 52 12.02 -6.11 6.38
C LEU A 52 10.75 -6.94 6.25
N ILE A 53 10.15 -7.26 7.39
CA ILE A 53 8.95 -8.08 7.49
C ILE A 53 7.97 -7.37 8.43
N SER A 54 6.73 -7.19 8.00
CA SER A 54 5.62 -6.86 8.89
C SER A 54 4.64 -8.01 8.99
N LYS A 55 4.14 -8.27 10.18
CA LYS A 55 3.01 -9.16 10.43
C LYS A 55 1.93 -8.34 11.12
N LEU A 56 0.79 -8.17 10.45
CA LEU A 56 -0.41 -7.54 10.97
C LEU A 56 -1.49 -8.62 11.08
N ASP A 57 -1.81 -9.04 12.31
CA ASP A 57 -2.53 -10.28 12.58
C ASP A 57 -1.83 -11.49 11.91
N ASN A 58 -2.40 -12.03 10.83
CA ASN A 58 -1.80 -13.13 10.07
C ASN A 58 -1.43 -12.75 8.64
N ASP A 59 -1.52 -11.47 8.29
CA ASP A 59 -1.09 -10.97 6.99
C ASP A 59 0.33 -10.42 7.07
N ILE A 60 1.19 -10.95 6.22
CA ILE A 60 2.61 -10.61 6.18
C ILE A 60 2.92 -9.78 4.94
N THR A 61 3.78 -8.77 5.09
CA THR A 61 4.41 -8.08 3.96
C THR A 61 5.92 -8.18 4.12
N ILE A 62 6.62 -8.51 3.04
CA ILE A 62 8.09 -8.64 3.03
C ILE A 62 8.67 -7.75 1.94
N SER A 63 9.64 -6.93 2.31
CA SER A 63 10.53 -6.23 1.39
C SER A 63 11.91 -6.87 1.49
N VAL A 64 12.47 -7.37 0.37
CA VAL A 64 13.80 -7.96 0.33
C VAL A 64 14.77 -7.06 -0.42
N ASP A 65 16.03 -7.06 -0.03
CA ASP A 65 17.14 -6.42 -0.74
C ASP A 65 18.16 -7.48 -1.21
N ASN A 66 19.18 -7.05 -1.92
CA ASN A 66 20.19 -7.96 -2.45
C ASN A 66 20.91 -8.71 -1.32
N GLY A 67 21.10 -10.02 -1.53
CA GLY A 67 21.77 -10.89 -0.58
C GLY A 67 20.90 -11.40 0.57
N PHE A 68 19.57 -11.28 0.47
CA PHE A 68 18.67 -11.89 1.45
C PHE A 68 18.82 -13.42 1.44
N ASP A 69 18.59 -14.04 2.58
CA ASP A 69 18.57 -15.48 2.75
C ASP A 69 17.13 -15.99 2.61
N GLU A 70 16.84 -16.57 1.45
CA GLU A 70 15.50 -17.09 1.09
C GLU A 70 15.10 -18.26 1.99
N GLU A 71 16.03 -19.19 2.27
CA GLU A 71 15.74 -20.38 3.08
C GLU A 71 15.37 -19.98 4.51
N GLU A 72 16.08 -19.03 5.09
CA GLU A 72 15.80 -18.50 6.43
C GLU A 72 14.44 -17.80 6.47
N LEU A 73 14.09 -16.99 5.43
CA LEU A 73 12.78 -16.34 5.35
C LEU A 73 11.66 -17.36 5.28
N ILE A 74 11.77 -18.38 4.43
CA ILE A 74 10.76 -19.43 4.29
C ILE A 74 10.61 -20.20 5.61
N HIS A 75 11.71 -20.56 6.26
CA HIS A 75 11.68 -21.25 7.55
C HIS A 75 11.00 -20.38 8.61
N PHE A 76 11.33 -19.11 8.67
CA PHE A 76 10.71 -18.15 9.59
C PHE A 76 9.20 -18.03 9.38
N LEU A 77 8.74 -17.94 8.13
CA LEU A 77 7.32 -17.92 7.79
C LEU A 77 6.58 -19.18 8.30
N CYS A 78 7.19 -20.34 8.18
CA CYS A 78 6.65 -21.59 8.72
C CYS A 78 6.48 -21.54 10.25
N ILE A 79 7.42 -20.90 10.95
CA ILE A 79 7.39 -20.80 12.42
C ILE A 79 6.29 -19.85 12.89
N ILE A 80 6.19 -18.64 12.28
CA ILE A 80 5.26 -17.61 12.74
C ILE A 80 3.84 -17.79 12.20
N GLY A 81 3.67 -18.59 11.16
CA GLY A 81 2.40 -18.82 10.45
C GLY A 81 1.83 -17.56 9.79
N TYR A 82 1.07 -17.75 8.72
CA TYR A 82 0.45 -16.66 7.97
C TYR A 82 -0.87 -17.09 7.31
N SER A 83 -1.73 -16.12 7.01
CA SER A 83 -2.88 -16.28 6.12
C SER A 83 -2.56 -15.81 4.70
N SER A 84 -1.71 -14.77 4.61
CA SER A 84 -1.22 -14.26 3.32
C SER A 84 0.20 -13.70 3.47
N VAL A 85 0.99 -13.78 2.38
CA VAL A 85 2.30 -13.13 2.28
C VAL A 85 2.36 -12.30 1.00
N LEU A 86 2.51 -10.99 1.15
CA LEU A 86 2.71 -10.05 0.05
C LEU A 86 4.21 -9.71 -0.05
N CYS A 87 4.81 -9.96 -1.22
CA CYS A 87 6.22 -9.65 -1.49
C CYS A 87 6.47 -9.40 -2.97
N ASP A 88 7.71 -9.09 -3.34
CA ASP A 88 8.13 -9.04 -4.74
C ASP A 88 8.34 -10.46 -5.33
N ASP A 89 8.55 -10.51 -6.63
CA ASP A 89 8.73 -11.77 -7.36
C ASP A 89 10.10 -12.43 -7.17
N LYS A 90 11.02 -11.80 -6.42
CA LYS A 90 12.34 -12.34 -6.09
C LYS A 90 12.27 -13.39 -5.00
N LEU A 91 11.33 -13.26 -4.05
CA LEU A 91 11.13 -14.26 -3.00
C LEU A 91 10.15 -15.33 -3.49
N ILE A 92 10.63 -16.57 -3.55
CA ILE A 92 9.84 -17.72 -4.04
C ILE A 92 9.42 -18.58 -2.86
N ILE A 93 8.14 -18.48 -2.47
CA ILE A 93 7.57 -19.31 -1.41
C ILE A 93 6.89 -20.53 -2.06
N PRO A 94 7.07 -21.77 -1.56
CA PRO A 94 6.45 -22.97 -2.11
C PRO A 94 4.95 -23.07 -1.77
N ALA A 95 4.16 -22.09 -2.20
CA ALA A 95 2.71 -21.98 -1.99
C ALA A 95 2.03 -21.43 -3.26
N LYS A 96 0.71 -21.52 -3.34
CA LYS A 96 -0.06 -20.87 -4.41
C LYS A 96 0.00 -19.36 -4.25
N TYR A 97 0.04 -18.65 -5.37
CA TYR A 97 0.05 -17.19 -5.37
C TYR A 97 -0.76 -16.60 -6.52
N ASP A 98 -1.21 -15.37 -6.28
CA ASP A 98 -1.63 -14.42 -7.31
C ASP A 98 -0.48 -13.45 -7.57
N GLU A 99 -0.34 -12.95 -8.78
CA GLU A 99 0.70 -11.97 -9.12
C GLU A 99 0.14 -10.84 -9.98
N GLY A 100 0.86 -9.72 -9.98
CA GLY A 100 0.54 -8.58 -10.83
C GLY A 100 1.69 -7.59 -10.89
N ILE A 101 1.38 -6.40 -11.37
CA ILE A 101 2.35 -5.37 -11.71
C ILE A 101 2.36 -4.29 -10.63
N ILE A 102 3.56 -3.83 -10.29
CA ILE A 102 3.78 -2.63 -9.47
C ILE A 102 4.08 -1.47 -10.41
N MET A 103 3.36 -0.38 -10.25
CA MET A 103 3.62 0.85 -10.98
C MET A 103 4.02 1.97 -10.04
N LYS A 104 4.76 2.97 -10.56
CA LYS A 104 5.12 4.18 -9.83
C LYS A 104 5.02 5.42 -10.69
N SER A 105 4.72 6.55 -10.08
CA SER A 105 4.83 7.88 -10.67
C SER A 105 5.43 8.85 -9.68
N SER A 106 6.31 9.75 -10.17
CA SER A 106 6.86 10.89 -9.42
C SER A 106 6.52 12.22 -10.11
N LYS A 107 5.71 12.15 -11.17
CA LYS A 107 5.39 13.31 -12.01
C LYS A 107 4.20 14.07 -11.41
N LYS A 108 4.31 15.38 -11.40
CA LYS A 108 3.14 16.25 -11.21
C LYS A 108 2.31 16.24 -12.49
N LEU A 109 1.02 16.11 -12.32
CA LEU A 109 0.09 15.98 -13.43
C LEU A 109 -0.67 17.29 -13.60
N GLU A 110 -0.78 17.75 -14.87
CA GLU A 110 -1.70 18.84 -15.17
C GLU A 110 -3.13 18.31 -15.04
N PHE A 111 -3.95 18.99 -14.25
CA PHE A 111 -5.35 18.69 -14.15
C PHE A 111 -6.17 19.96 -14.01
N SER A 112 -7.39 19.93 -14.53
CA SER A 112 -8.36 21.00 -14.37
C SER A 112 -9.58 20.41 -13.66
N LEU A 113 -9.72 20.71 -12.41
CA LEU A 113 -10.87 20.35 -11.59
C LEU A 113 -11.18 21.50 -10.65
N ASP A 114 -12.44 21.74 -10.43
CA ASP A 114 -12.86 22.56 -9.30
C ASP A 114 -12.58 21.77 -8.03
N GLU A 115 -11.60 22.22 -7.24
CA GLU A 115 -11.18 21.58 -5.99
C GLU A 115 -12.33 21.45 -4.98
N SER A 116 -13.37 22.27 -5.12
CA SER A 116 -14.56 22.25 -4.25
C SER A 116 -15.35 20.94 -4.32
N VAL A 117 -15.17 20.13 -5.36
CA VAL A 117 -15.83 18.82 -5.51
C VAL A 117 -15.04 17.66 -4.92
N ILE A 118 -13.80 17.89 -4.44
CA ILE A 118 -12.98 16.88 -3.79
C ILE A 118 -13.12 16.99 -2.28
N ASP A 119 -13.53 15.89 -1.67
CA ASP A 119 -13.59 15.73 -0.21
C ASP A 119 -12.37 14.92 0.25
N GLU A 120 -11.47 15.59 1.00
CA GLU A 120 -10.27 15.00 1.57
C GLU A 120 -10.49 14.34 2.94
N PHE A 121 -11.70 14.47 3.48
CA PHE A 121 -12.10 13.93 4.78
C PHE A 121 -13.44 13.19 4.67
N PRO A 122 -13.59 12.24 3.71
CA PRO A 122 -14.85 11.56 3.50
C PRO A 122 -15.26 10.76 4.73
N LYS A 123 -16.57 10.59 4.93
CA LYS A 123 -17.07 9.66 5.92
C LYS A 123 -16.65 8.24 5.52
N LEU A 124 -15.87 7.57 6.38
CA LEU A 124 -15.31 6.27 6.08
C LEU A 124 -16.37 5.17 5.84
N MET A 125 -17.55 5.30 6.45
CA MET A 125 -18.68 4.40 6.19
C MET A 125 -19.16 4.53 4.73
N ASP A 126 -19.33 5.75 4.26
CA ASP A 126 -19.82 6.01 2.89
C ASP A 126 -18.76 5.54 1.86
N LEU A 127 -17.49 5.78 2.17
CA LEU A 127 -16.36 5.31 1.36
C LEU A 127 -16.27 3.79 1.31
N TYR A 128 -16.42 3.10 2.45
CA TYR A 128 -16.42 1.64 2.52
C TYR A 128 -17.52 1.04 1.64
N ASN A 129 -18.75 1.54 1.77
CA ASN A 129 -19.88 1.08 0.97
C ASN A 129 -19.68 1.38 -0.53
N PHE A 130 -19.05 2.53 -0.85
CA PHE A 130 -18.76 2.91 -2.23
C PHE A 130 -17.70 2.02 -2.88
N VAL A 131 -16.63 1.71 -2.15
CA VAL A 131 -15.54 0.85 -2.67
C VAL A 131 -15.97 -0.60 -2.79
N ASP A 132 -17.01 -1.03 -2.02
CA ASP A 132 -17.59 -2.37 -2.09
C ASP A 132 -16.55 -3.46 -1.75
N TYR A 133 -16.08 -3.42 -0.53
CA TYR A 133 -15.11 -4.39 0.00
C TYR A 133 -15.82 -5.70 0.36
N ASP A 134 -16.15 -6.52 -0.62
CA ASP A 134 -16.95 -7.76 -0.49
C ASP A 134 -16.46 -8.77 0.56
N ALA A 135 -15.21 -8.70 0.96
CA ALA A 135 -14.57 -9.71 1.82
C ALA A 135 -14.03 -9.15 3.16
N GLN A 136 -14.09 -7.86 3.39
CA GLN A 136 -13.55 -7.25 4.62
C GLN A 136 -14.67 -6.92 5.60
N ASP A 137 -14.49 -7.31 6.88
CA ASP A 137 -15.33 -6.77 7.95
C ASP A 137 -15.13 -5.25 8.05
N PHE A 138 -16.23 -4.50 7.83
CA PHE A 138 -16.24 -3.05 7.97
C PHE A 138 -15.59 -2.59 9.27
N LYS A 139 -15.86 -3.26 10.38
CA LYS A 139 -15.35 -2.87 11.68
C LYS A 139 -13.84 -2.95 11.77
N ALA A 140 -13.26 -4.04 11.27
CA ALA A 140 -11.80 -4.23 11.21
C ALA A 140 -11.16 -3.20 10.27
N TRP A 141 -11.70 -3.04 9.06
CA TRP A 141 -11.23 -2.05 8.09
C TRP A 141 -11.31 -0.62 8.65
N TYR A 142 -12.45 -0.27 9.27
CA TYR A 142 -12.65 1.08 9.83
C TYR A 142 -11.64 1.39 10.94
N VAL A 143 -11.40 0.46 11.84
CA VAL A 143 -10.43 0.63 12.94
C VAL A 143 -9.04 0.84 12.38
N ASP A 144 -8.59 0.01 11.43
CA ASP A 144 -7.27 0.11 10.83
C ASP A 144 -7.09 1.44 10.05
N ILE A 145 -7.98 1.73 9.09
CA ILE A 145 -7.82 2.91 8.25
C ILE A 145 -7.95 4.22 9.04
N SER A 146 -8.90 4.30 10.00
CA SER A 146 -9.06 5.48 10.83
C SER A 146 -7.87 5.71 11.76
N HIS A 147 -7.25 4.63 12.25
CA HIS A 147 -6.03 4.71 13.04
C HIS A 147 -4.88 5.27 12.19
N ARG A 148 -4.65 4.72 11.00
CA ARG A 148 -3.58 5.17 10.10
C ARG A 148 -3.77 6.61 9.61
N ILE A 149 -5.02 7.04 9.34
CA ILE A 149 -5.32 8.44 8.99
C ILE A 149 -4.94 9.37 10.15
N ARG A 150 -5.31 9.04 11.39
CA ARG A 150 -4.96 9.85 12.58
C ARG A 150 -3.45 9.96 12.82
N HIS A 151 -2.67 8.97 12.38
CA HIS A 151 -1.21 8.99 12.48
C HIS A 151 -0.51 9.55 11.23
N GLY A 152 -1.28 10.09 10.26
CA GLY A 152 -0.73 10.66 9.03
C GLY A 152 -0.10 9.65 8.08
N SER A 153 -0.40 8.35 8.27
CA SER A 153 0.15 7.26 7.45
C SER A 153 -0.83 6.77 6.38
N ALA A 154 -2.02 7.36 6.32
CA ALA A 154 -3.01 7.14 5.26
C ALA A 154 -3.83 8.41 5.04
N LYS A 155 -4.45 8.55 3.86
CA LYS A 155 -5.39 9.63 3.55
C LYS A 155 -6.43 9.12 2.54
N ALA A 156 -7.68 9.51 2.73
CA ALA A 156 -8.77 9.12 1.85
C ALA A 156 -9.30 10.32 1.09
N TYR A 157 -9.72 10.09 -0.16
CA TYR A 157 -10.27 11.12 -1.03
C TYR A 157 -11.50 10.61 -1.74
N THR A 158 -12.50 11.47 -1.89
CA THR A 158 -13.62 11.23 -2.77
C THR A 158 -13.88 12.42 -3.67
N LEU A 159 -14.31 12.17 -4.88
CA LEU A 159 -14.86 13.16 -5.77
C LEU A 159 -16.38 13.02 -5.71
N LYS A 160 -17.07 14.13 -5.44
CA LYS A 160 -18.53 14.15 -5.24
C LYS A 160 -19.22 15.05 -6.25
N GLU A 161 -20.45 14.72 -6.55
CA GLU A 161 -21.40 15.58 -7.25
C GLU A 161 -22.73 15.57 -6.47
N ALA A 162 -23.22 16.72 -6.07
CA ALA A 162 -24.42 16.86 -5.24
C ALA A 162 -24.45 15.92 -4.02
N ASP A 163 -23.33 15.83 -3.26
CA ASP A 163 -23.14 14.95 -2.12
C ASP A 163 -23.04 13.44 -2.39
N ILE A 164 -23.15 13.02 -3.66
CA ILE A 164 -22.99 11.62 -4.07
C ILE A 164 -21.50 11.36 -4.41
N ILE A 165 -20.93 10.29 -3.86
CA ILE A 165 -19.57 9.86 -4.22
C ILE A 165 -19.61 9.27 -5.63
N ILE A 166 -18.84 9.84 -6.54
CA ILE A 166 -18.70 9.35 -7.92
C ILE A 166 -17.34 8.73 -8.20
N SER A 167 -16.31 9.10 -7.45
CA SER A 167 -15.01 8.46 -7.54
C SER A 167 -14.29 8.47 -6.19
N SER A 168 -13.46 7.49 -5.93
CA SER A 168 -12.66 7.36 -4.71
C SER A 168 -11.21 7.04 -5.01
N GLY A 169 -10.34 7.32 -4.04
CA GLY A 169 -8.95 6.89 -3.99
C GLY A 169 -8.42 6.99 -2.56
N ILE A 170 -7.61 6.04 -2.15
CA ILE A 170 -7.02 6.00 -0.81
C ILE A 170 -5.51 5.90 -0.94
N LEU A 171 -4.78 6.80 -0.30
CA LEU A 171 -3.38 6.59 0.02
C LEU A 171 -3.34 5.68 1.25
N SER A 172 -3.17 4.39 1.02
CA SER A 172 -3.20 3.37 2.07
C SER A 172 -1.91 3.33 2.90
N SER A 173 -0.84 3.88 2.39
CA SER A 173 0.42 4.05 3.11
C SER A 173 1.08 5.36 2.69
N ILE A 174 1.55 6.13 3.68
CA ILE A 174 2.29 7.37 3.48
C ILE A 174 3.47 7.34 4.43
N ILE A 175 4.68 7.47 3.90
CA ILE A 175 5.92 7.58 4.66
C ILE A 175 6.90 8.48 3.89
N ASP A 176 7.37 9.54 4.53
CA ASP A 176 8.27 10.54 3.93
C ASP A 176 7.74 11.04 2.57
N ASP A 177 8.50 10.90 1.49
CA ASP A 177 8.12 11.28 0.13
C ASP A 177 7.56 10.09 -0.70
N TYR A 178 7.03 9.05 -0.04
CA TYR A 178 6.49 7.86 -0.70
C TYR A 178 5.08 7.57 -0.23
N SER A 179 4.24 7.12 -1.16
CA SER A 179 2.86 6.73 -0.85
C SER A 179 2.39 5.57 -1.73
N ILE A 180 1.35 4.88 -1.26
CA ILE A 180 0.71 3.79 -1.98
C ILE A 180 -0.76 4.15 -2.24
N LEU A 181 -1.11 4.28 -3.51
CA LEU A 181 -2.47 4.52 -3.97
C LEU A 181 -3.22 3.19 -4.09
N SER A 182 -4.41 3.15 -3.54
CA SER A 182 -5.32 2.00 -3.57
C SER A 182 -6.78 2.45 -3.65
N ALA A 183 -7.71 1.50 -3.80
CA ALA A 183 -9.16 1.74 -3.80
C ALA A 183 -9.61 2.83 -4.79
N VAL A 184 -8.96 2.88 -5.96
CA VAL A 184 -9.40 3.76 -7.05
C VAL A 184 -10.63 3.13 -7.69
N ARG A 185 -11.79 3.75 -7.48
CA ARG A 185 -13.07 3.32 -8.04
C ARG A 185 -13.84 4.50 -8.57
N THR A 186 -14.58 4.31 -9.63
CA THR A 186 -15.60 5.25 -10.14
C THR A 186 -16.89 4.49 -10.33
N ALA A 187 -18.00 5.08 -9.89
CA ALA A 187 -19.34 4.52 -10.07
C ALA A 187 -19.63 4.26 -11.56
N ASP A 188 -20.34 3.18 -11.85
CA ASP A 188 -20.46 2.64 -13.21
C ASP A 188 -21.04 3.66 -14.19
N GLU A 189 -22.05 4.41 -13.77
CA GLU A 189 -22.70 5.46 -14.55
C GLU A 189 -21.80 6.67 -14.86
N TYR A 190 -20.70 6.85 -14.10
CA TYR A 190 -19.71 7.93 -14.26
C TYR A 190 -18.41 7.49 -14.92
N ARG A 191 -18.30 6.20 -15.30
CA ARG A 191 -17.08 5.69 -15.95
C ARG A 191 -16.87 6.30 -17.33
N LYS A 192 -15.61 6.30 -17.78
CA LYS A 192 -15.13 6.81 -19.09
C LYS A 192 -15.39 8.31 -19.29
N GLN A 193 -15.71 9.07 -18.24
CA GLN A 193 -15.91 10.52 -18.27
C GLN A 193 -14.72 11.30 -17.68
N GLY A 194 -13.62 10.60 -17.33
CA GLY A 194 -12.39 11.22 -16.85
C GLY A 194 -12.33 11.47 -15.34
N TYR A 195 -13.35 11.14 -14.55
CA TYR A 195 -13.37 11.42 -13.11
C TYR A 195 -12.26 10.73 -12.34
N ALA A 196 -11.99 9.45 -12.61
CA ALA A 196 -10.86 8.75 -11.99
C ALA A 196 -9.53 9.43 -12.32
N SER A 197 -9.32 9.85 -13.59
CA SER A 197 -8.10 10.54 -13.99
C SER A 197 -7.92 11.85 -13.23
N LYS A 198 -8.98 12.64 -13.11
CA LYS A 198 -8.97 13.91 -12.36
C LYS A 198 -8.62 13.67 -10.89
N LEU A 199 -9.28 12.70 -10.23
CA LEU A 199 -9.05 12.41 -8.83
C LEU A 199 -7.62 11.87 -8.58
N VAL A 200 -7.14 10.93 -9.40
CA VAL A 200 -5.77 10.39 -9.27
C VAL A 200 -4.74 11.47 -9.52
N SER A 201 -4.94 12.35 -10.51
CA SER A 201 -4.06 13.50 -10.76
C SER A 201 -4.02 14.45 -9.56
N TYR A 202 -5.18 14.75 -8.96
CA TYR A 202 -5.26 15.54 -7.74
C TYR A 202 -4.45 14.90 -6.61
N ILE A 203 -4.68 13.61 -6.33
CA ILE A 203 -3.99 12.85 -5.27
C ILE A 203 -2.47 12.88 -5.49
N CYS A 204 -2.01 12.64 -6.73
CA CYS A 204 -0.58 12.67 -7.06
C CYS A 204 0.03 14.08 -6.91
N ASN A 205 -0.75 15.13 -7.04
CA ASN A 205 -0.29 16.50 -6.85
C ASN A 205 -0.31 16.95 -5.38
N ASP A 206 -1.24 16.40 -4.57
CA ASP A 206 -1.34 16.70 -3.14
C ASP A 206 -0.16 16.09 -2.34
N VAL A 207 0.38 14.96 -2.78
CA VAL A 207 1.54 14.34 -2.13
C VAL A 207 2.86 14.75 -2.75
N LYS A 208 3.93 14.66 -1.97
CA LYS A 208 5.30 14.86 -2.46
C LYS A 208 5.89 13.50 -2.86
N GLY A 209 6.76 13.53 -3.89
CA GLY A 209 7.59 12.38 -4.23
C GLY A 209 6.86 11.28 -5.02
N THR A 210 7.10 10.03 -4.66
CA THR A 210 6.71 8.87 -5.46
C THR A 210 5.40 8.25 -4.96
N VAL A 211 4.47 8.05 -5.89
CA VAL A 211 3.23 7.29 -5.66
C VAL A 211 3.36 5.92 -6.30
N TYR A 212 3.22 4.87 -5.51
CA TYR A 212 3.14 3.48 -5.97
C TYR A 212 1.69 3.03 -6.07
N LEU A 213 1.44 2.04 -6.91
CA LEU A 213 0.20 1.25 -6.90
C LEU A 213 0.49 -0.19 -7.34
N MET A 214 -0.44 -1.09 -7.03
CA MET A 214 -0.47 -2.46 -7.53
C MET A 214 -1.69 -2.65 -8.43
N ARG A 215 -1.51 -3.36 -9.53
CA ARG A 215 -2.60 -3.77 -10.43
C ARG A 215 -2.44 -5.22 -10.85
N ASP A 216 -3.53 -5.87 -11.20
CA ASP A 216 -3.50 -7.16 -11.86
C ASP A 216 -2.93 -7.02 -13.28
N GLU A 217 -2.28 -8.06 -13.78
CA GLU A 217 -1.71 -8.05 -15.13
C GLU A 217 -2.81 -7.80 -16.18
N GLY A 218 -2.54 -6.90 -17.12
CA GLY A 218 -3.50 -6.50 -18.16
C GLY A 218 -4.64 -5.57 -17.72
N MET A 219 -4.80 -5.33 -16.41
CA MET A 219 -5.88 -4.47 -15.90
C MET A 219 -5.41 -3.02 -15.75
N ASN A 220 -6.20 -2.07 -16.31
CA ASN A 220 -6.01 -0.62 -16.15
C ASN A 220 -4.62 -0.06 -16.56
N GLU A 221 -3.83 -0.81 -17.32
CA GLU A 221 -2.48 -0.40 -17.73
C GLU A 221 -2.50 0.91 -18.51
N GLU A 222 -3.29 0.98 -19.57
CA GLU A 222 -3.40 2.17 -20.41
C GLU A 222 -3.88 3.40 -19.61
N PHE A 223 -4.78 3.19 -18.63
CA PHE A 223 -5.27 4.24 -17.76
C PHE A 223 -4.14 4.84 -16.91
N TYR A 224 -3.35 4.01 -16.24
CA TYR A 224 -2.27 4.49 -15.38
C TYR A 224 -1.09 5.03 -16.18
N ASN A 225 -0.78 4.44 -17.36
CA ASN A 225 0.26 4.95 -18.24
C ASN A 225 -0.05 6.39 -18.72
N LYS A 226 -1.32 6.69 -19.06
CA LYS A 226 -1.76 8.05 -19.40
C LYS A 226 -1.60 9.04 -18.24
N LEU A 227 -1.62 8.56 -17.01
CA LEU A 227 -1.38 9.32 -15.80
C LEU A 227 0.10 9.33 -15.38
N GLY A 228 1.02 8.94 -16.28
CA GLY A 228 2.45 9.00 -16.05
C GLY A 228 2.99 7.98 -15.05
N PHE A 229 2.22 6.92 -14.75
CA PHE A 229 2.75 5.77 -14.04
C PHE A 229 3.50 4.85 -15.00
N GLU A 230 4.57 4.26 -14.51
CA GLU A 230 5.45 3.34 -15.24
C GLU A 230 5.61 2.04 -14.44
N ASP A 231 5.64 0.90 -15.11
CA ASP A 231 5.89 -0.39 -14.48
C ASP A 231 7.27 -0.40 -13.82
N CYS A 232 7.36 -0.90 -12.58
CA CYS A 232 8.63 -0.91 -11.85
C CYS A 232 8.93 -2.20 -11.09
N GLY A 233 8.09 -3.21 -11.21
CA GLY A 233 8.27 -4.53 -10.60
C GLY A 233 7.01 -5.36 -10.63
N LYS A 234 7.08 -6.51 -9.98
CA LYS A 234 5.94 -7.41 -9.80
C LYS A 234 5.68 -7.65 -8.32
N TRP A 235 4.43 -7.88 -7.98
CA TRP A 235 4.03 -8.34 -6.66
C TRP A 235 3.52 -9.79 -6.73
N ARG A 236 3.71 -10.53 -5.65
CA ARG A 236 3.07 -11.82 -5.40
C ARG A 236 2.35 -11.82 -4.06
N MET A 237 1.17 -12.44 -4.05
CA MET A 237 0.36 -12.68 -2.86
C MET A 237 0.20 -14.17 -2.69
N TYR A 238 0.95 -14.76 -1.78
CA TYR A 238 0.89 -16.18 -1.41
C TYR A 238 -0.24 -16.42 -0.40
N ARG A 239 -0.92 -17.58 -0.54
CA ARG A 239 -2.00 -18.05 0.36
C ARG A 239 -1.89 -19.54 0.64
#